data_55bea8aecc903135e0a8feabd769c79d
#
_entry.id   55bea8aecc903135e0a8feabd769c79d
#
_cell.length_a   1.000
_cell.length_b   1.000
_cell.length_c   1.000
_cell.angle_alpha   90.00
_cell.angle_beta   90.00
_cell.angle_gamma   90.00
#
_symmetry.space_group_name_H-M   'P 1'
#
loop_
_entity.id
_entity.type
_entity.pdbx_description
1 polymer ?
#
loop_
_entity_poly.entity_id
_entity_poly.type
_entity_poly.pdbx_seq_one_letter_code
_entity_poly.pdbx_strand_id
1 'polypeptide(L)'
;NSHTYLYIGAYLKNKGLDKMGKIFFDASHEEDGHAQSILKLLTDLNLEFIPRTINEQVFDCSSISLVADKFLQREMQTTQSLQEIKEIAMNESSSGFEAVIEEHIRKMISEQQPELEEALSFKDKSELFTEWWQVALWDLEIDE
;
A
#
# COMPACT_ATOMS: atom_id res chain seq x y z
N ASN A 1 -6.28 -0.33 1.84
CA ASN A 1 -5.37 0.25 0.82
C ASN A 1 -5.68 -0.23 -0.60
N SER A 2 -6.02 -1.52 -0.78
CA SER A 2 -6.30 -2.08 -2.11
C SER A 2 -7.35 -1.27 -2.89
N HIS A 3 -8.49 -0.96 -2.27
CA HIS A 3 -9.55 -0.16 -2.92
C HIS A 3 -9.11 1.27 -3.22
N THR A 4 -8.32 1.88 -2.35
CA THR A 4 -7.76 3.22 -2.57
C THR A 4 -6.89 3.22 -3.83
N TYR A 5 -5.99 2.25 -3.95
CA TYR A 5 -5.08 2.17 -5.10
C TYR A 5 -5.80 1.80 -6.38
N LEU A 6 -6.81 0.94 -6.31
CA LEU A 6 -7.63 0.61 -7.47
C LEU A 6 -8.35 1.85 -8.01
N TYR A 7 -8.90 2.68 -7.12
CA TYR A 7 -9.54 3.94 -7.51
C TYR A 7 -8.56 4.90 -8.17
N ILE A 8 -7.39 5.10 -7.56
CA ILE A 8 -6.33 5.97 -8.12
C ILE A 8 -5.89 5.46 -9.49
N GLY A 9 -5.64 4.17 -9.62
CA GLY A 9 -5.23 3.55 -10.88
C GLY A 9 -6.25 3.78 -12.00
N ALA A 10 -7.53 3.58 -11.70
CA ALA A 10 -8.61 3.83 -12.66
C ALA A 10 -8.68 5.32 -13.04
N TYR A 11 -8.57 6.21 -12.07
CA TYR A 11 -8.58 7.65 -12.30
C TYR A 11 -7.45 8.09 -13.25
N LEU A 12 -6.23 7.61 -12.98
CA LEU A 12 -5.06 7.96 -13.79
C LEU A 12 -5.15 7.38 -15.21
N LYS A 13 -5.62 6.14 -15.35
CA LYS A 13 -5.84 5.54 -16.67
C LYS A 13 -6.90 6.29 -17.48
N ASN A 14 -7.95 6.77 -16.84
CA ASN A 14 -8.96 7.60 -17.51
C ASN A 14 -8.40 8.95 -18.00
N LYS A 15 -7.30 9.42 -17.39
CA LYS A 15 -6.56 10.59 -17.87
C LYS A 15 -5.53 10.27 -18.96
N GLY A 16 -5.41 9.01 -19.36
CA GLY A 16 -4.41 8.57 -20.34
C GLY A 16 -3.03 8.31 -19.74
N LEU A 17 -2.91 8.27 -18.41
CA LEU A 17 -1.65 8.02 -17.71
C LEU A 17 -1.53 6.52 -17.41
N ASP A 18 -1.27 5.73 -18.47
CA ASP A 18 -1.36 4.27 -18.41
C ASP A 18 -0.30 3.65 -17.50
N LYS A 19 0.90 4.15 -17.54
CA LYS A 19 2.01 3.60 -16.75
C LYS A 19 1.87 3.93 -15.26
N MET A 20 1.47 5.17 -14.93
CA MET A 20 1.14 5.54 -13.55
C MET A 20 -0.05 4.76 -13.03
N GLY A 21 -1.10 4.63 -13.84
CA GLY A 21 -2.27 3.83 -13.47
C GLY A 21 -1.89 2.39 -13.16
N LYS A 22 -0.95 1.82 -13.93
CA LYS A 22 -0.44 0.47 -13.68
C LYS A 22 0.28 0.36 -12.34
N ILE A 23 1.08 1.35 -11.94
CA ILE A 23 1.74 1.35 -10.62
C ILE A 23 0.71 1.14 -9.51
N PHE A 24 -0.40 1.86 -9.55
CA PHE A 24 -1.45 1.76 -8.54
C PHE A 24 -2.27 0.47 -8.64
N PHE A 25 -2.49 -0.07 -9.83
CA PHE A 25 -3.12 -1.39 -9.96
C PHE A 25 -2.22 -2.50 -9.41
N ASP A 26 -0.92 -2.44 -9.66
CA ASP A 26 0.04 -3.39 -9.11
C ASP A 26 0.08 -3.28 -7.58
N ALA A 27 0.13 -2.07 -7.04
CA ALA A 27 0.07 -1.83 -5.59
C ALA A 27 -1.24 -2.34 -4.98
N SER A 28 -2.38 -2.17 -5.65
CA SER A 28 -3.66 -2.74 -5.22
C SER A 28 -3.59 -4.25 -5.12
N HIS A 29 -3.01 -4.89 -6.12
CA HIS A 29 -2.84 -6.35 -6.15
C HIS A 29 -1.92 -6.84 -5.04
N GLU A 30 -0.83 -6.14 -4.77
CA GLU A 30 0.08 -6.46 -3.66
C GLU A 30 -0.61 -6.37 -2.31
N GLU A 31 -1.42 -5.33 -2.09
CA GLU A 31 -2.21 -5.18 -0.86
C GLU A 31 -3.22 -6.32 -0.66
N ASP A 32 -3.86 -6.78 -1.74
CA ASP A 32 -4.73 -7.96 -1.69
C ASP A 32 -3.94 -9.21 -1.32
N GLY A 33 -2.75 -9.38 -1.85
CA GLY A 33 -1.85 -10.48 -1.51
C GLY A 33 -1.46 -10.46 -0.02
N HIS A 34 -1.15 -9.29 0.52
CA HIS A 34 -0.86 -9.12 1.95
C HIS A 34 -2.06 -9.50 2.81
N ALA A 35 -3.27 -9.06 2.44
CA ALA A 35 -4.48 -9.39 3.16
C ALA A 35 -4.75 -10.90 3.16
N GLN A 36 -4.58 -11.57 2.02
CA GLN A 36 -4.73 -13.03 1.91
C GLN A 36 -3.69 -13.77 2.75
N SER A 37 -2.46 -13.28 2.80
CA SER A 37 -1.37 -13.82 3.60
C SER A 37 -1.69 -13.78 5.10
N ILE A 38 -2.22 -12.66 5.58
CA ILE A 38 -2.65 -12.48 6.97
C ILE A 38 -3.82 -13.42 7.29
N LEU A 39 -4.80 -13.48 6.40
CA LEU A 39 -5.97 -14.37 6.56
C LEU A 39 -5.55 -15.83 6.65
N LYS A 40 -4.63 -16.26 5.80
CA LYS A 40 -4.07 -17.60 5.83
C LYS A 40 -3.38 -17.90 7.17
N LEU A 41 -2.57 -16.96 7.67
CA LEU A 41 -1.91 -17.08 8.97
C LEU A 41 -2.94 -17.26 10.09
N LEU A 42 -3.97 -16.41 10.13
CA LEU A 42 -5.05 -16.52 11.14
C LEU A 42 -5.74 -17.88 11.08
N THR A 43 -6.03 -18.39 9.89
CA THR A 43 -6.65 -19.68 9.68
C THR A 43 -5.74 -20.82 10.14
N ASP A 44 -4.46 -20.79 9.80
CA ASP A 44 -3.47 -21.79 10.22
C ASP A 44 -3.30 -21.84 11.73
N LEU A 45 -3.50 -20.71 12.40
CA LEU A 45 -3.43 -20.57 13.86
C LEU A 45 -4.79 -20.84 14.55
N ASN A 46 -5.82 -21.24 13.81
CA ASN A 46 -7.19 -21.44 14.30
C ASN A 46 -7.78 -20.20 15.00
N LEU A 47 -7.39 -19.02 14.56
CA LEU A 47 -7.95 -17.76 15.05
C LEU A 47 -9.14 -17.34 14.18
N GLU A 48 -10.17 -16.82 14.85
CA GLU A 48 -11.37 -16.36 14.17
C GLU A 48 -11.14 -15.02 13.48
N PHE A 49 -11.55 -14.93 12.22
CA PHE A 49 -11.54 -13.68 11.47
C PHE A 49 -12.96 -13.19 11.28
N ILE A 50 -13.23 -11.96 11.72
CA ILE A 50 -14.53 -11.30 11.53
C ILE A 50 -14.36 -10.20 10.47
N PRO A 51 -14.95 -10.37 9.27
CA PRO A 51 -14.90 -9.33 8.25
C PRO A 51 -15.56 -8.05 8.74
N ARG A 52 -14.92 -6.92 8.46
CA ARG A 52 -15.49 -5.60 8.75
C ARG A 52 -15.97 -4.94 7.47
N THR A 53 -16.96 -4.07 7.59
CA THR A 53 -17.42 -3.25 6.49
C THR A 53 -16.29 -2.32 6.04
N ILE A 54 -16.06 -2.28 4.73
CA ILE A 54 -15.14 -1.30 4.12
C ILE A 54 -15.96 -0.04 3.84
N ASN A 55 -15.58 1.06 4.48
CA ASN A 55 -16.22 2.34 4.26
C ASN A 55 -15.87 2.89 2.87
N GLU A 56 -16.83 3.59 2.26
CA GLU A 56 -16.59 4.30 1.01
C GLU A 56 -15.43 5.28 1.19
N GLN A 57 -14.49 5.21 0.25
CA GLN A 57 -13.29 6.05 0.27
C GLN A 57 -13.36 7.05 -0.88
N VAL A 58 -13.82 8.26 -0.56
CA VAL A 58 -13.80 9.38 -1.50
C VAL A 58 -12.65 10.30 -1.11
N PHE A 59 -11.77 10.59 -2.05
CA PHE A 59 -10.67 11.51 -1.84
C PHE A 59 -10.36 12.28 -3.12
N ASP A 60 -9.71 13.43 -2.96
CA ASP A 60 -9.44 14.34 -4.05
C ASP A 60 -8.21 13.90 -4.85
N CYS A 61 -8.40 13.63 -6.14
CA CYS A 61 -7.34 13.31 -7.11
C CYS A 61 -7.14 14.43 -8.14
N SER A 62 -7.55 15.66 -7.83
CA SER A 62 -7.52 16.77 -8.78
C SER A 62 -6.10 17.22 -9.17
N SER A 63 -5.07 16.82 -8.45
CA SER A 63 -3.67 17.06 -8.79
C SER A 63 -2.82 15.83 -8.53
N ILE A 64 -1.67 15.73 -9.22
CA ILE A 64 -0.73 14.63 -8.97
C ILE A 64 -0.14 14.70 -7.56
N SER A 65 0.03 15.89 -7.01
CA SER A 65 0.50 16.07 -5.64
C SER A 65 -0.45 15.45 -4.62
N LEU A 66 -1.76 15.62 -4.79
CA LEU A 66 -2.77 15.01 -3.91
C LEU A 66 -2.78 13.49 -4.04
N VAL A 67 -2.62 12.96 -5.23
CA VAL A 67 -2.48 11.51 -5.46
C VAL A 67 -1.24 10.98 -4.74
N ALA A 68 -0.12 11.66 -4.87
CA ALA A 68 1.14 11.28 -4.23
C ALA A 68 1.04 11.36 -2.69
N ASP A 69 0.37 12.38 -2.16
CA ASP A 69 0.12 12.50 -0.72
C ASP A 69 -0.70 11.31 -0.21
N LYS A 70 -1.71 10.90 -0.96
CA LYS A 70 -2.55 9.77 -0.58
C LYS A 70 -1.78 8.46 -0.59
N PHE A 71 -0.95 8.26 -1.61
CA PHE A 71 -0.09 7.09 -1.72
C PHE A 71 0.86 7.00 -0.52
N LEU A 72 1.58 8.08 -0.26
CA LEU A 72 2.52 8.14 0.86
C LEU A 72 1.83 7.93 2.20
N GLN A 73 0.69 8.59 2.42
CA GLN A 73 -0.09 8.43 3.65
C GLN A 73 -0.47 6.97 3.91
N ARG A 74 -0.93 6.27 2.86
CA ARG A 74 -1.32 4.85 2.98
C ARG A 74 -0.14 3.95 3.29
N GLU A 75 0.99 4.16 2.64
CA GLU A 75 2.19 3.37 2.90
C GLU A 75 2.77 3.63 4.28
N MET A 76 2.75 4.88 4.75
CA MET A 76 3.15 5.21 6.12
C MET A 76 2.24 4.56 7.16
N GLN A 77 0.93 4.56 6.94
CA GLN A 77 -0.03 3.91 7.84
C GLN A 77 0.20 2.40 7.90
N THR A 78 0.43 1.75 6.78
CA THR A 78 0.74 0.32 6.72
C THR A 78 2.04 0.01 7.47
N THR A 79 3.08 0.81 7.25
CA THR A 79 4.36 0.66 7.94
C THR A 79 4.19 0.79 9.44
N GLN A 80 3.46 1.80 9.89
CA GLN A 80 3.18 2.01 11.32
C GLN A 80 2.39 0.85 11.92
N SER A 81 1.36 0.37 11.23
CA SER A 81 0.56 -0.77 11.69
C SER A 81 1.40 -2.03 11.84
N LEU A 82 2.31 -2.30 10.93
CA LEU A 82 3.22 -3.44 11.00
C LEU A 82 4.18 -3.33 12.19
N GLN A 83 4.70 -2.13 12.48
CA GLN A 83 5.55 -1.90 13.64
C GLN A 83 4.79 -2.11 14.95
N GLU A 84 3.55 -1.64 15.05
CA GLU A 84 2.68 -1.84 16.21
C GLU A 84 2.39 -3.32 16.44
N ILE A 85 2.08 -4.07 15.39
CA ILE A 85 1.86 -5.53 15.46
C ILE A 85 3.13 -6.24 15.93
N LYS A 86 4.29 -5.83 15.43
CA LYS A 86 5.59 -6.36 15.86
C LYS A 86 5.82 -6.16 17.36
N GLU A 87 5.55 -4.94 17.86
CA GLU A 87 5.69 -4.63 19.29
C GLU A 87 4.77 -5.48 20.15
N ILE A 88 3.50 -5.64 19.74
CA ILE A 88 2.53 -6.50 20.45
C ILE A 88 3.03 -7.95 20.46
N ALA A 89 3.48 -8.48 19.34
CA ALA A 89 3.99 -9.85 19.24
C ALA A 89 5.22 -10.08 20.12
N MET A 90 6.11 -9.09 20.23
CA MET A 90 7.30 -9.18 21.06
C MET A 90 7.00 -9.11 22.55
N ASN A 91 5.92 -8.44 22.95
CA ASN A 91 5.52 -8.28 24.35
C ASN A 91 4.66 -9.44 24.88
N GLU A 92 4.06 -10.23 24.00
CA GLU A 92 3.30 -11.41 24.39
C GLU A 92 4.18 -12.66 24.33
N SER A 93 4.57 -13.18 25.50
CA SER A 93 5.43 -14.33 25.58
C SER A 93 4.64 -15.64 25.77
N SER A 94 4.26 -16.29 24.67
CA SER A 94 3.79 -17.67 24.70
C SER A 94 4.57 -18.52 23.69
N SER A 95 5.12 -19.63 24.19
CA SER A 95 6.07 -20.48 23.48
C SER A 95 5.52 -21.13 22.20
N GLY A 96 6.28 -21.07 21.10
CA GLY A 96 6.04 -21.75 19.82
C GLY A 96 5.20 -20.97 18.82
N PHE A 97 4.23 -20.23 19.25
CA PHE A 97 3.36 -19.37 18.46
C PHE A 97 4.09 -18.13 17.97
N GLU A 98 4.94 -17.59 18.83
CA GLU A 98 5.70 -16.35 18.60
C GLU A 98 6.67 -16.45 17.44
N ALA A 99 7.37 -17.55 17.29
CA ALA A 99 8.37 -17.72 16.25
C ALA A 99 7.75 -17.63 14.84
N VAL A 100 6.57 -18.24 14.64
CA VAL A 100 5.87 -18.23 13.36
C VAL A 100 5.33 -16.83 13.04
N ILE A 101 4.70 -16.20 14.05
CA ILE A 101 4.17 -14.84 13.90
C ILE A 101 5.30 -13.85 13.67
N GLU A 102 6.37 -13.93 14.43
CA GLU A 102 7.52 -13.05 14.32
C GLU A 102 8.17 -13.13 12.93
N GLU A 103 8.39 -14.35 12.43
CA GLU A 103 8.96 -14.56 11.10
C GLU A 103 8.05 -13.97 10.02
N HIS A 104 6.74 -14.18 10.12
CA HIS A 104 5.76 -13.64 9.18
C HIS A 104 5.75 -12.11 9.17
N ILE A 105 5.78 -11.50 10.36
CA ILE A 105 5.81 -10.04 10.52
C ILE A 105 7.11 -9.45 9.98
N ARG A 106 8.25 -10.07 10.25
CA ARG A 106 9.55 -9.64 9.70
C ARG A 106 9.54 -9.63 8.17
N LYS A 107 8.97 -10.67 7.58
CA LYS A 107 8.84 -10.75 6.12
C LYS A 107 7.99 -9.61 5.58
N MET A 108 6.84 -9.35 6.19
CA MET A 108 5.95 -8.25 5.79
C MET A 108 6.62 -6.89 5.93
N ILE A 109 7.36 -6.64 7.00
CA ILE A 109 8.10 -5.39 7.21
C ILE A 109 9.20 -5.24 6.15
N SER A 110 9.91 -6.32 5.84
CA SER A 110 10.94 -6.31 4.80
C SER A 110 10.37 -6.00 3.41
N GLU A 111 9.19 -6.53 3.09
CA GLU A 111 8.48 -6.25 1.83
C GLU A 111 7.92 -4.82 1.80
N GLN A 112 7.57 -4.26 2.95
CA GLN A 112 6.99 -2.91 3.06
C GLN A 112 8.02 -1.81 2.81
N GLN A 113 9.30 -2.03 3.11
CA GLN A 113 10.33 -1.01 2.96
C GLN A 113 10.47 -0.49 1.51
N PRO A 114 10.57 -1.34 0.47
CA PRO A 114 10.58 -0.88 -0.91
C PRO A 114 9.32 -0.13 -1.32
N GLU A 115 8.16 -0.54 -0.82
CA GLU A 115 6.87 0.10 -1.13
C GLU A 115 6.82 1.53 -0.56
N LEU A 116 7.30 1.70 0.67
CA LEU A 116 7.40 3.03 1.27
C LEU A 116 8.39 3.93 0.51
N GLU A 117 9.52 3.39 0.10
CA GLU A 117 10.52 4.12 -0.69
C GLU A 117 9.96 4.55 -2.05
N GLU A 118 9.18 3.68 -2.70
CA GLU A 118 8.51 4.02 -3.95
C GLU A 118 7.52 5.17 -3.76
N ALA A 119 6.72 5.13 -2.69
CA ALA A 119 5.77 6.20 -2.38
C ALA A 119 6.47 7.53 -2.09
N LEU A 120 7.59 7.49 -1.36
CA LEU A 120 8.42 8.68 -1.09
C LEU A 120 8.99 9.26 -2.39
N SER A 121 9.56 8.43 -3.25
CA SER A 121 10.10 8.86 -4.54
C SER A 121 9.03 9.44 -5.45
N PHE A 122 7.85 8.83 -5.47
CA PHE A 122 6.71 9.32 -6.23
C PHE A 122 6.26 10.70 -5.72
N LYS A 123 6.21 10.87 -4.40
CA LYS A 123 5.86 12.16 -3.78
C LYS A 123 6.87 13.24 -4.14
N ASP A 124 8.16 12.97 -4.00
CA ASP A 124 9.20 13.93 -4.32
C ASP A 124 9.13 14.39 -5.78
N LYS A 125 8.94 13.44 -6.70
CA LYS A 125 8.84 13.77 -8.11
C LYS A 125 7.56 14.52 -8.44
N SER A 126 6.44 14.19 -7.78
CA SER A 126 5.15 14.86 -8.00
C SER A 126 5.19 16.35 -7.69
N GLU A 127 6.05 16.77 -6.76
CA GLU A 127 6.20 18.19 -6.38
C GLU A 127 6.82 19.05 -7.47
N LEU A 128 7.46 18.45 -8.48
CA LEU A 128 8.03 19.15 -9.62
C LEU A 128 6.98 19.59 -10.66
N PHE A 129 5.76 19.07 -10.56
CA PHE A 129 4.74 19.26 -11.60
C PHE A 129 3.45 19.83 -11.01
N THR A 130 2.90 20.85 -11.71
CA THR A 130 1.63 21.49 -11.34
C THR A 130 0.52 21.20 -12.35
N GLU A 131 0.88 20.90 -13.60
CA GLU A 131 -0.05 20.71 -14.70
C GLU A 131 -0.09 19.26 -15.18
N TRP A 132 -1.28 18.81 -15.57
CA TRP A 132 -1.45 17.42 -16.04
C TRP A 132 -0.65 17.10 -17.32
N TRP A 133 -0.39 18.09 -18.17
CA TRP A 133 0.44 17.85 -19.35
C TRP A 133 1.90 17.52 -18.98
N GLN A 134 2.42 18.11 -17.90
CA GLN A 134 3.74 17.77 -17.35
C GLN A 134 3.76 16.33 -16.80
N VAL A 135 2.69 15.94 -16.12
CA VAL A 135 2.51 14.59 -15.60
C VAL A 135 2.42 13.58 -16.75
N ALA A 136 1.78 13.93 -17.86
CA ALA A 136 1.72 13.09 -19.05
C ALA A 136 3.12 12.81 -19.64
N LEU A 137 4.00 13.81 -19.65
CA LEU A 137 5.39 13.62 -20.07
C LEU A 137 6.15 12.71 -19.09
N TRP A 138 5.95 12.89 -17.81
CA TRP A 138 6.51 11.99 -16.80
C TRP A 138 6.02 10.55 -16.98
N ASP A 139 4.73 10.35 -17.22
CA ASP A 139 4.16 9.02 -17.45
C ASP A 139 4.87 8.29 -18.61
N LEU A 140 5.18 8.99 -19.70
CA LEU A 140 5.91 8.41 -20.84
C LEU A 140 7.33 7.96 -20.49
N GLU A 141 7.95 8.55 -19.48
CA GLU A 141 9.31 8.23 -19.04
C GLU A 141 9.37 7.04 -18.06
N ILE A 142 8.24 6.61 -17.53
CA ILE A 142 8.21 5.49 -16.56
C ILE A 142 8.55 4.19 -17.29
N ASP A 143 9.51 3.45 -16.74
CA ASP A 143 9.87 2.11 -17.23
C ASP A 143 8.79 1.08 -16.86
N GLU A 144 8.55 0.15 -17.76
CA GLU A 144 7.59 -0.94 -17.53
C GLU A 144 8.18 -2.06 -16.66
#